data_42a28c3839c91e625b56a43b42bc579f
#
_entry.id   42a28c3839c91e625b56a43b42bc579f
#
_cell.length_a   1.000
_cell.length_b   1.000
_cell.length_c   1.000
_cell.angle_alpha   90.00
_cell.angle_beta   90.00
_cell.angle_gamma   90.00
#
_symmetry.space_group_name_H-M   'P 1'
#
loop_
_entity.id
_entity.type
_entity.pdbx_description
1 polymer ?
#
loop_
_entity_poly.entity_id
_entity_poly.type
_entity_poly.pdbx_seq_one_letter_code
_entity_poly.pdbx_strand_id
1 'polypeptide(L)'
;MGEGKRTVEAKESESGRQVAYFAPGEGSRSLWVFGELVVCKTKSRQTGGAYSLFEVVTQPGSGPPPHVQHREDESFYVLEGEYDFLVEGRTLRAEAGALVYVPRGNLHAHRNAGEGVCRMLVSQTPGGSHERFFEEIGEEGRDVSTPPVSEGSQETERIARIAAEYGIEMLLQGRSHDAQERFTG
;
A
#
# COMPACT_ATOMS: atom_id res chain seq x y z
N MET A 1 -1.56 36.16 -13.98
CA MET A 1 -2.82 35.97 -13.23
C MET A 1 -2.66 34.68 -12.45
N GLY A 2 -2.42 34.79 -11.14
CA GLY A 2 -2.19 33.63 -10.27
C GLY A 2 -3.52 33.01 -9.89
N GLU A 3 -3.74 31.76 -10.28
CA GLU A 3 -4.83 30.95 -9.72
C GLU A 3 -4.53 30.64 -8.25
N GLY A 4 -5.33 31.25 -7.39
CA GLY A 4 -5.23 31.01 -5.95
C GLY A 4 -5.54 29.56 -5.60
N LYS A 5 -4.60 28.91 -4.94
CA LYS A 5 -4.82 27.64 -4.24
C LYS A 5 -6.03 27.81 -3.30
N ARG A 6 -7.16 27.21 -3.64
CA ARG A 6 -8.28 27.08 -2.71
C ARG A 6 -7.91 26.03 -1.66
N THR A 7 -7.32 26.48 -0.58
CA THR A 7 -7.27 25.70 0.64
C THR A 7 -8.71 25.65 1.19
N VAL A 8 -9.31 24.47 1.21
CA VAL A 8 -10.59 24.27 1.89
C VAL A 8 -10.27 24.40 3.39
N GLU A 9 -10.73 25.49 4.01
CA GLU A 9 -10.66 25.63 5.48
C GLU A 9 -11.41 24.44 6.10
N ALA A 10 -10.67 23.64 6.88
CA ALA A 10 -11.25 22.51 7.59
C ALA A 10 -12.20 23.04 8.67
N LYS A 11 -13.51 22.81 8.51
CA LYS A 11 -14.46 22.95 9.61
C LYS A 11 -14.26 21.79 10.57
N GLU A 12 -13.96 22.08 11.82
CA GLU A 12 -14.02 21.07 12.89
C GLU A 12 -15.47 20.55 12.98
N SER A 13 -15.61 19.23 12.87
CA SER A 13 -16.89 18.57 13.16
C SER A 13 -17.08 18.47 14.68
N GLU A 14 -18.31 18.35 15.15
CA GLU A 14 -18.64 18.11 16.57
C GLU A 14 -17.94 16.86 17.15
N SER A 15 -17.45 15.96 16.30
CA SER A 15 -16.68 14.76 16.67
C SER A 15 -15.17 15.00 16.79
N GLY A 16 -14.66 16.21 16.59
CA GLY A 16 -13.23 16.52 16.53
C GLY A 16 -12.52 15.99 15.28
N ARG A 17 -13.26 15.46 14.29
CA ARG A 17 -12.73 14.97 13.02
C ARG A 17 -12.77 16.09 11.98
N GLN A 18 -11.71 16.20 11.18
CA GLN A 18 -11.59 17.22 10.16
C GLN A 18 -11.96 16.69 8.79
N VAL A 19 -12.70 17.49 8.02
CA VAL A 19 -12.88 17.24 6.58
C VAL A 19 -11.56 17.50 5.89
N ALA A 20 -11.09 16.54 5.07
CA ALA A 20 -9.91 16.67 4.24
C ALA A 20 -10.31 16.57 2.77
N TYR A 21 -9.73 17.42 1.94
CA TYR A 21 -9.83 17.35 0.49
C TYR A 21 -8.42 17.36 -0.10
N PHE A 22 -8.18 16.44 -1.03
CA PHE A 22 -6.95 16.39 -1.81
C PHE A 22 -7.32 16.43 -3.28
N ALA A 23 -6.75 17.35 -4.02
CA ALA A 23 -6.87 17.38 -5.48
C ALA A 23 -6.14 16.16 -6.11
N PRO A 24 -6.42 15.83 -7.40
CA PRO A 24 -5.66 14.81 -8.10
C PRO A 24 -4.15 15.02 -7.98
N GLY A 25 -3.40 13.99 -7.60
CA GLY A 25 -1.96 14.05 -7.34
C GLY A 25 -1.56 14.69 -6.00
N GLU A 26 -2.52 15.21 -5.23
CA GLU A 26 -2.27 15.70 -3.87
C GLU A 26 -2.52 14.60 -2.84
N GLY A 27 -1.85 14.73 -1.73
CA GLY A 27 -1.96 13.84 -0.57
C GLY A 27 -1.00 14.28 0.51
N SER A 28 -0.83 13.46 1.53
CA SER A 28 0.28 13.61 2.43
C SER A 28 1.57 13.12 1.75
N ARG A 29 2.65 13.04 2.48
CA ARG A 29 3.96 12.55 2.02
C ARG A 29 3.83 11.27 1.18
N SER A 30 4.51 11.23 0.03
CA SER A 30 4.63 10.05 -0.82
C SER A 30 5.90 9.30 -0.46
N LEU A 31 5.80 7.98 -0.35
CA LEU A 31 6.88 7.10 0.05
C LEU A 31 7.04 5.95 -0.94
N TRP A 32 8.29 5.65 -1.31
CA TRP A 32 8.62 4.43 -2.02
C TRP A 32 8.72 3.26 -1.05
N VAL A 33 7.95 2.20 -1.31
CA VAL A 33 7.90 0.96 -0.53
C VAL A 33 7.74 -0.21 -1.48
N PHE A 34 8.65 -1.16 -1.51
CA PHE A 34 8.62 -2.36 -2.37
C PHE A 34 8.41 -2.09 -3.88
N GLY A 35 9.00 -0.99 -4.40
CA GLY A 35 8.82 -0.60 -5.79
C GLY A 35 7.46 0.04 -6.10
N GLU A 36 6.72 0.41 -5.08
CA GLU A 36 5.44 1.12 -5.15
C GLU A 36 5.56 2.52 -4.56
N LEU A 37 4.94 3.50 -5.21
CA LEU A 37 4.78 4.84 -4.65
C LEU A 37 3.48 4.91 -3.86
N VAL A 38 3.59 4.97 -2.54
CA VAL A 38 2.48 4.98 -1.60
C VAL A 38 2.18 6.41 -1.17
N VAL A 39 0.96 6.86 -1.38
CA VAL A 39 0.47 8.21 -0.98
C VAL A 39 -0.63 8.04 0.05
N CYS A 40 -0.37 8.44 1.29
CA CYS A 40 -1.40 8.39 2.32
C CYS A 40 -2.47 9.47 2.07
N LYS A 41 -3.71 9.07 1.78
CA LYS A 41 -4.86 9.94 1.55
C LYS A 41 -5.59 10.28 2.86
N THR A 42 -5.72 9.30 3.76
CA THR A 42 -6.37 9.50 5.05
C THR A 42 -5.64 8.76 6.13
N LYS A 43 -5.20 9.46 7.15
CA LYS A 43 -4.52 8.89 8.32
C LYS A 43 -5.53 8.42 9.37
N SER A 44 -5.18 7.40 10.14
CA SER A 44 -5.98 6.86 11.25
C SER A 44 -6.44 7.93 12.25
N ARG A 45 -5.59 8.91 12.54
CA ARG A 45 -5.96 10.04 13.41
C ARG A 45 -7.16 10.87 12.91
N GLN A 46 -7.37 10.93 11.57
CA GLN A 46 -8.49 11.64 10.95
C GLN A 46 -9.79 10.84 11.02
N THR A 47 -9.69 9.51 11.07
CA THR A 47 -10.83 8.57 11.11
C THR A 47 -11.17 8.10 12.52
N GLY A 48 -10.41 8.56 13.53
CA GLY A 48 -10.54 8.05 14.91
C GLY A 48 -10.08 6.61 15.05
N GLY A 49 -9.09 6.18 14.24
CA GLY A 49 -8.55 4.82 14.23
C GLY A 49 -9.35 3.82 13.39
N ALA A 50 -10.46 4.25 12.75
CA ALA A 50 -11.32 3.32 12.03
C ALA A 50 -10.63 2.71 10.82
N TYR A 51 -9.91 3.52 10.05
CA TYR A 51 -9.15 3.06 8.87
C TYR A 51 -8.03 4.05 8.51
N SER A 52 -7.10 3.56 7.70
CA SER A 52 -6.18 4.36 6.90
C SER A 52 -6.45 4.11 5.41
N LEU A 53 -6.23 5.12 4.56
CA LEU A 53 -6.44 5.00 3.12
C LEU A 53 -5.20 5.47 2.37
N PHE A 54 -4.75 4.65 1.44
CA PHE A 54 -3.59 4.92 0.59
C PHE A 54 -3.97 4.84 -0.88
N GLU A 55 -3.38 5.69 -1.70
CA GLU A 55 -3.26 5.49 -3.12
C GLU A 55 -1.90 4.88 -3.39
N VAL A 56 -1.89 3.75 -4.08
CA VAL A 56 -0.68 3.00 -4.41
C VAL A 56 -0.50 3.01 -5.92
N VAL A 57 0.69 3.39 -6.37
CA VAL A 57 1.07 3.42 -7.77
C VAL A 57 2.22 2.44 -7.96
N THR A 58 1.98 1.38 -8.73
CA THR A 58 2.86 0.22 -8.84
C THR A 58 3.52 0.14 -10.21
N GLN A 59 4.84 0.05 -10.24
CA GLN A 59 5.62 -0.19 -11.46
C GLN A 59 5.33 -1.59 -12.03
N PRO A 60 5.50 -1.82 -13.35
CA PRO A 60 5.37 -3.14 -13.95
C PRO A 60 6.18 -4.20 -13.21
N GLY A 61 5.55 -5.31 -12.86
CA GLY A 61 6.16 -6.44 -12.16
C GLY A 61 6.48 -6.22 -10.68
N SER A 62 6.27 -4.99 -10.14
CA SER A 62 6.51 -4.67 -8.73
C SER A 62 5.33 -5.03 -7.83
N GLY A 63 5.58 -5.05 -6.53
CA GLY A 63 4.64 -5.33 -5.45
C GLY A 63 5.35 -5.92 -4.23
N PRO A 64 4.68 -5.94 -3.06
CA PRO A 64 5.26 -6.46 -1.84
C PRO A 64 5.48 -7.99 -1.93
N PRO A 65 6.47 -8.53 -1.21
CA PRO A 65 6.61 -9.97 -1.07
C PRO A 65 5.40 -10.55 -0.31
N PRO A 66 5.16 -11.89 -0.41
CA PRO A 66 4.10 -12.54 0.35
C PRO A 66 4.21 -12.27 1.85
N HIS A 67 3.10 -11.90 2.47
CA HIS A 67 3.05 -11.53 3.87
C HIS A 67 1.68 -11.81 4.50
N VAL A 68 1.63 -11.81 5.82
CA VAL A 68 0.42 -11.94 6.61
C VAL A 68 0.24 -10.69 7.47
N GLN A 69 -0.91 -10.07 7.39
CA GLN A 69 -1.32 -8.99 8.28
C GLN A 69 -2.04 -9.57 9.50
N HIS A 70 -1.50 -9.37 10.70
CA HIS A 70 -2.11 -9.92 11.92
C HIS A 70 -3.06 -8.94 12.62
N ARG A 71 -3.00 -7.65 12.27
CA ARG A 71 -3.74 -6.60 12.98
C ARG A 71 -4.82 -5.91 12.15
N GLU A 72 -4.68 -5.90 10.83
CA GLU A 72 -5.50 -5.10 9.92
C GLU A 72 -6.09 -5.97 8.81
N ASP A 73 -7.36 -5.74 8.49
CA ASP A 73 -7.98 -6.22 7.26
C ASP A 73 -7.64 -5.26 6.14
N GLU A 74 -7.46 -5.75 4.92
CA GLU A 74 -7.13 -4.93 3.77
C GLU A 74 -8.20 -5.02 2.68
N SER A 75 -8.45 -3.89 2.05
CA SER A 75 -9.30 -3.82 0.84
C SER A 75 -8.54 -3.07 -0.24
N PHE A 76 -8.45 -3.69 -1.40
CA PHE A 76 -7.75 -3.19 -2.57
C PHE A 76 -8.78 -2.89 -3.66
N TYR A 77 -8.93 -1.64 -4.07
CA TYR A 77 -9.79 -1.24 -5.16
C TYR A 77 -8.95 -0.76 -6.34
N VAL A 78 -8.96 -1.51 -7.43
CA VAL A 78 -8.16 -1.20 -8.62
C VAL A 78 -8.75 -0.01 -9.36
N LEU A 79 -7.94 1.05 -9.53
CA LEU A 79 -8.31 2.26 -10.25
C LEU A 79 -7.88 2.20 -11.73
N GLU A 80 -6.70 1.63 -11.99
CA GLU A 80 -6.07 1.61 -13.31
C GLU A 80 -5.14 0.41 -13.46
N GLY A 81 -5.15 -0.21 -14.65
CA GLY A 81 -4.33 -1.37 -14.97
C GLY A 81 -4.89 -2.67 -14.41
N GLU A 82 -4.01 -3.65 -14.24
CA GLU A 82 -4.36 -4.98 -13.77
C GLU A 82 -3.33 -5.52 -12.78
N TYR A 83 -3.81 -6.22 -11.76
CA TYR A 83 -2.99 -6.83 -10.71
C TYR A 83 -3.23 -8.32 -10.63
N ASP A 84 -2.17 -9.07 -10.37
CA ASP A 84 -2.25 -10.43 -9.85
C ASP A 84 -2.21 -10.39 -8.33
N PHE A 85 -3.25 -10.89 -7.67
CA PHE A 85 -3.30 -11.09 -6.22
C PHE A 85 -3.09 -12.58 -5.92
N LEU A 86 -2.06 -12.89 -5.13
CA LEU A 86 -1.91 -14.19 -4.51
C LEU A 86 -2.60 -14.15 -3.15
N VAL A 87 -3.63 -14.96 -2.93
CA VAL A 87 -4.34 -15.07 -1.65
C VAL A 87 -4.51 -16.56 -1.33
N GLU A 88 -3.95 -17.00 -0.19
CA GLU A 88 -4.02 -18.39 0.26
C GLU A 88 -3.66 -19.40 -0.85
N GLY A 89 -2.61 -19.09 -1.60
CA GLY A 89 -2.11 -19.93 -2.69
C GLY A 89 -2.95 -19.96 -3.96
N ARG A 90 -3.90 -19.04 -4.12
CA ARG A 90 -4.67 -18.82 -5.34
C ARG A 90 -4.32 -17.48 -5.96
N THR A 91 -4.10 -17.47 -7.26
CA THR A 91 -3.91 -16.21 -8.00
C THR A 91 -5.25 -15.72 -8.53
N LEU A 92 -5.56 -14.46 -8.24
CA LEU A 92 -6.74 -13.75 -8.71
C LEU A 92 -6.27 -12.58 -9.59
N ARG A 93 -6.74 -12.51 -10.83
CA ARG A 93 -6.54 -11.34 -11.70
C ARG A 93 -7.60 -10.30 -11.38
N ALA A 94 -7.18 -9.08 -11.05
CA ALA A 94 -8.05 -7.94 -10.76
C ALA A 94 -7.75 -6.79 -11.71
N GLU A 95 -8.78 -6.38 -12.47
CA GLU A 95 -8.73 -5.27 -13.41
C GLU A 95 -9.37 -4.01 -12.79
N ALA A 96 -9.25 -2.87 -13.47
CA ALA A 96 -9.86 -1.62 -13.04
C ALA A 96 -11.36 -1.79 -12.73
N GLY A 97 -11.78 -1.34 -11.54
CA GLY A 97 -13.13 -1.52 -10.98
C GLY A 97 -13.28 -2.75 -10.08
N ALA A 98 -12.30 -3.66 -10.02
CA ALA A 98 -12.32 -4.81 -9.13
C ALA A 98 -11.98 -4.41 -7.69
N LEU A 99 -12.61 -5.11 -6.73
CA LEU A 99 -12.30 -5.05 -5.30
C LEU A 99 -11.80 -6.42 -4.83
N VAL A 100 -10.64 -6.44 -4.17
CA VAL A 100 -10.12 -7.61 -3.45
C VAL A 100 -10.13 -7.28 -1.96
N TYR A 101 -10.77 -8.11 -1.16
CA TYR A 101 -10.78 -8.01 0.30
C TYR A 101 -10.00 -9.17 0.91
N VAL A 102 -9.03 -8.85 1.74
CA VAL A 102 -8.19 -9.82 2.45
C VAL A 102 -8.36 -9.62 3.96
N PRO A 103 -9.05 -10.53 4.65
CA PRO A 103 -9.10 -10.50 6.10
C PRO A 103 -7.72 -10.69 6.71
N ARG A 104 -7.48 -10.10 7.88
CA ARG A 104 -6.25 -10.35 8.65
C ARG A 104 -6.02 -11.84 8.89
N GLY A 105 -4.77 -12.24 8.96
CA GLY A 105 -4.38 -13.64 9.14
C GLY A 105 -4.23 -14.43 7.84
N ASN A 106 -4.62 -13.87 6.69
CA ASN A 106 -4.47 -14.54 5.40
C ASN A 106 -3.15 -14.18 4.73
N LEU A 107 -2.44 -15.18 4.23
CA LEU A 107 -1.25 -14.98 3.41
C LEU A 107 -1.66 -14.39 2.06
N HIS A 108 -1.04 -13.27 1.73
CA HIS A 108 -1.30 -12.62 0.45
C HIS A 108 -0.10 -11.83 -0.08
N ALA A 109 -0.16 -11.51 -1.36
CA ALA A 109 0.70 -10.58 -2.07
C ALA A 109 -0.06 -10.02 -3.25
N HIS A 110 0.44 -8.92 -3.83
CA HIS A 110 -0.02 -8.46 -5.13
C HIS A 110 1.15 -8.06 -6.00
N ARG A 111 0.92 -8.01 -7.31
CA ARG A 111 1.90 -7.60 -8.30
C ARG A 111 1.19 -6.92 -9.45
N ASN A 112 1.76 -5.83 -9.96
CA ASN A 112 1.35 -5.27 -11.23
C ASN A 112 1.63 -6.29 -12.34
N ALA A 113 0.57 -6.75 -13.00
CA ALA A 113 0.62 -7.78 -14.03
C ALA A 113 0.62 -7.20 -15.46
N GLY A 114 0.47 -5.87 -15.58
CA GLY A 114 0.48 -5.15 -16.84
C GLY A 114 1.87 -4.69 -17.28
N GLU A 115 1.93 -4.11 -18.49
CA GLU A 115 3.16 -3.51 -19.04
C GLU A 115 3.32 -2.04 -18.63
N GLY A 116 2.25 -1.39 -18.19
CA GLY A 116 2.21 -0.01 -17.72
C GLY A 116 2.13 0.10 -16.20
N VAL A 117 2.17 1.33 -15.71
CA VAL A 117 1.94 1.64 -14.30
C VAL A 117 0.49 1.32 -13.93
N CYS A 118 0.29 0.66 -12.78
CA CYS A 118 -1.03 0.39 -12.22
C CYS A 118 -1.31 1.26 -11.00
N ARG A 119 -2.59 1.47 -10.69
CA ARG A 119 -3.04 2.27 -9.54
C ARG A 119 -4.18 1.59 -8.80
N MET A 120 -4.15 1.67 -7.48
CA MET A 120 -5.24 1.20 -6.63
C MET A 120 -5.40 2.05 -5.37
N LEU A 121 -6.57 1.99 -4.75
CA LEU A 121 -6.77 2.42 -3.38
C LEU A 121 -6.63 1.22 -2.45
N VAL A 122 -5.92 1.42 -1.35
CA VAL A 122 -5.74 0.40 -0.31
C VAL A 122 -6.29 0.96 1.00
N SER A 123 -7.28 0.31 1.58
CA SER A 123 -7.83 0.64 2.88
C SER A 123 -7.43 -0.41 3.89
N GLN A 124 -6.96 0.01 5.06
CA GLN A 124 -6.57 -0.85 6.16
C GLN A 124 -7.41 -0.57 7.39
N THR A 125 -7.99 -1.61 7.98
CA THR A 125 -8.95 -1.51 9.08
C THR A 125 -8.61 -2.50 10.21
N PRO A 126 -8.43 -2.01 11.48
CA PRO A 126 -8.33 -0.62 11.90
C PRO A 126 -7.10 0.09 11.30
N GLY A 127 -7.10 1.42 11.28
CA GLY A 127 -5.98 2.18 10.78
C GLY A 127 -4.85 2.35 11.78
N GLY A 128 -3.63 2.67 11.30
CA GLY A 128 -2.52 3.17 12.09
C GLY A 128 -1.23 2.35 12.05
N SER A 129 -1.28 1.02 11.98
CA SER A 129 -0.05 0.20 11.96
C SER A 129 0.73 0.42 10.68
N HIS A 130 0.07 0.30 9.53
CA HIS A 130 0.70 0.49 8.23
C HIS A 130 1.22 1.91 7.98
N GLU A 131 0.52 2.94 8.47
CA GLU A 131 1.02 4.32 8.36
C GLU A 131 2.42 4.44 8.94
N ARG A 132 2.60 3.93 10.17
CA ARG A 132 3.86 3.99 10.89
C ARG A 132 4.91 3.08 10.24
N PHE A 133 4.51 1.90 9.81
CA PHE A 133 5.38 0.99 9.09
C PHE A 133 5.94 1.64 7.82
N PHE A 134 5.08 2.21 6.98
CA PHE A 134 5.51 2.89 5.76
C PHE A 134 6.37 4.14 6.06
N GLU A 135 6.05 4.89 7.11
CA GLU A 135 6.86 6.04 7.54
C GLU A 135 8.26 5.64 8.01
N GLU A 136 8.43 4.42 8.55
CA GLU A 136 9.70 3.93 9.06
C GLU A 136 10.59 3.30 7.98
N ILE A 137 10.00 2.59 7.02
CA ILE A 137 10.78 1.90 5.97
C ILE A 137 10.83 2.64 4.65
N GLY A 138 9.89 3.56 4.40
CA GLY A 138 9.71 4.19 3.09
C GLY A 138 10.72 5.30 2.83
N GLU A 139 11.20 5.36 1.60
CA GLU A 139 12.01 6.46 1.10
C GLU A 139 11.11 7.55 0.50
N GLU A 140 11.44 8.81 0.76
CA GLU A 140 10.67 9.94 0.24
C GLU A 140 10.71 9.98 -1.29
N GLY A 141 9.54 9.88 -1.93
CA GLY A 141 9.37 9.89 -3.38
C GLY A 141 8.43 11.01 -3.83
N ARG A 142 8.73 11.60 -4.98
CA ARG A 142 7.89 12.66 -5.58
C ARG A 142 7.33 12.28 -6.94
N ASP A 143 7.95 11.32 -7.60
CA ASP A 143 7.66 10.95 -8.97
C ASP A 143 7.71 9.42 -9.11
N VAL A 144 6.69 8.87 -9.72
CA VAL A 144 6.56 7.44 -10.01
C VAL A 144 7.62 6.94 -11.00
N SER A 145 8.19 7.83 -11.80
CA SER A 145 9.21 7.48 -12.82
C SER A 145 10.61 7.21 -12.28
N THR A 146 10.86 7.52 -11.00
CA THR A 146 12.18 7.39 -10.38
C THR A 146 12.16 6.53 -9.12
N PRO A 147 11.89 5.21 -9.24
CA PRO A 147 11.98 4.32 -8.10
C PRO A 147 13.42 4.25 -7.58
N PRO A 148 13.62 4.16 -6.26
CA PRO A 148 14.94 3.93 -5.69
C PRO A 148 15.52 2.60 -6.18
N VAL A 149 16.84 2.52 -6.21
CA VAL A 149 17.52 1.25 -6.55
C VAL A 149 17.26 0.25 -5.43
N SER A 150 16.75 -0.93 -5.79
CA SER A 150 16.48 -1.99 -4.82
C SER A 150 17.78 -2.38 -4.09
N GLU A 151 17.82 -2.18 -2.80
CA GLU A 151 18.91 -2.61 -1.93
C GLU A 151 18.75 -4.10 -1.60
N GLY A 152 19.86 -4.85 -1.55
CA GLY A 152 19.90 -6.31 -1.53
C GLY A 152 19.31 -6.98 -0.27
N SER A 153 19.66 -8.26 -0.06
CA SER A 153 19.07 -9.14 0.97
C SER A 153 19.11 -8.62 2.41
N GLN A 154 20.13 -7.85 2.78
CA GLN A 154 20.25 -7.27 4.13
C GLN A 154 19.14 -6.25 4.44
N GLU A 155 18.75 -5.45 3.44
CA GLU A 155 17.65 -4.50 3.58
C GLU A 155 16.31 -5.22 3.72
N THR A 156 16.10 -6.27 2.95
CA THR A 156 14.89 -7.11 3.06
C THR A 156 14.74 -7.70 4.46
N GLU A 157 15.83 -8.19 5.08
CA GLU A 157 15.80 -8.72 6.45
C GLU A 157 15.56 -7.61 7.48
N ARG A 158 16.11 -6.41 7.28
CA ARG A 158 15.84 -5.24 8.11
C ARG A 158 14.36 -4.89 8.08
N ILE A 159 13.79 -4.77 6.88
CA ILE A 159 12.38 -4.45 6.69
C ILE A 159 11.49 -5.52 7.34
N ALA A 160 11.79 -6.80 7.20
CA ALA A 160 11.00 -7.87 7.81
C ALA A 160 11.01 -7.82 9.34
N ARG A 161 12.10 -7.42 9.97
CA ARG A 161 12.15 -7.23 11.43
C ARG A 161 11.27 -6.06 11.87
N ILE A 162 11.34 -4.95 11.16
CA ILE A 162 10.48 -3.77 11.43
C ILE A 162 9.02 -4.15 11.21
N ALA A 163 8.68 -4.83 10.11
CA ALA A 163 7.34 -5.29 9.80
C ALA A 163 6.70 -6.09 10.94
N ALA A 164 7.48 -7.00 11.56
CA ALA A 164 7.02 -7.81 12.69
C ALA A 164 6.58 -6.97 13.90
N GLU A 165 7.20 -5.82 14.16
CA GLU A 165 6.81 -4.90 15.24
C GLU A 165 5.41 -4.30 14.99
N TYR A 166 5.04 -4.15 13.72
CA TYR A 166 3.72 -3.69 13.28
C TYR A 166 2.70 -4.81 13.07
N GLY A 167 3.08 -6.07 13.34
CA GLY A 167 2.20 -7.24 13.18
C GLY A 167 2.09 -7.71 11.73
N ILE A 168 3.11 -7.46 10.93
CA ILE A 168 3.24 -7.92 9.55
C ILE A 168 4.30 -9.00 9.50
N GLU A 169 3.92 -10.21 9.13
CA GLU A 169 4.83 -11.33 8.95
C GLU A 169 5.20 -11.47 7.47
N MET A 170 6.44 -11.15 7.13
CA MET A 170 6.93 -11.25 5.74
C MET A 170 7.57 -12.61 5.49
N LEU A 171 7.19 -13.26 4.39
CA LEU A 171 7.83 -14.49 3.92
C LEU A 171 9.03 -14.14 3.04
N LEU A 172 10.23 -14.20 3.63
CA LEU A 172 11.47 -13.98 2.90
C LEU A 172 11.85 -15.20 2.07
N GLN A 173 12.38 -14.96 0.87
CA GLN A 173 12.91 -16.01 0.00
C GLN A 173 13.96 -16.85 0.74
N GLY A 174 13.80 -18.16 0.74
CA GLY A 174 14.68 -19.13 1.40
C GLY A 174 14.01 -19.96 2.50
N ARG A 175 12.80 -19.62 2.93
CA ARG A 175 12.03 -20.41 3.92
C ARG A 175 10.78 -21.11 3.37
N SER A 176 10.36 -20.83 2.13
CA SER A 176 9.32 -21.61 1.45
C SER A 176 9.45 -21.51 -0.07
N HIS A 177 9.91 -22.60 -0.69
CA HIS A 177 10.03 -22.77 -2.16
C HIS A 177 8.66 -22.70 -2.88
N ASP A 178 7.56 -22.89 -2.15
CA ASP A 178 6.22 -23.06 -2.71
C ASP A 178 5.47 -21.77 -3.10
N ALA A 179 5.81 -20.63 -2.52
CA ALA A 179 5.01 -19.41 -2.75
C ALA A 179 5.36 -18.68 -4.05
N GLN A 180 6.59 -18.83 -4.53
CA GLN A 180 7.09 -18.08 -5.70
C GLN A 180 6.78 -18.76 -7.03
N GLU A 181 6.70 -20.09 -7.07
CA GLU A 181 6.32 -20.84 -8.29
C GLU A 181 4.87 -20.54 -8.72
N ARG A 182 4.04 -20.05 -7.81
CA ARG A 182 2.61 -19.78 -8.06
C ARG A 182 2.33 -18.45 -8.76
N PHE A 183 3.30 -17.51 -8.82
CA PHE A 183 3.21 -16.32 -9.64
C PHE A 183 3.73 -16.48 -11.07
N THR A 184 4.40 -17.62 -11.39
CA THR A 184 5.07 -17.86 -12.67
C THR A 184 4.41 -18.93 -13.54
N GLY A 185 3.26 -19.45 -13.12
CA GLY A 185 2.48 -20.46 -13.85
C GLY A 185 1.32 -19.90 -14.65
#